data_0942b3f07c1e29ce7fb8406b089c432e
#
_entry.id   0942b3f07c1e29ce7fb8406b089c432e
#
_cell.length_a   1.000
_cell.length_b   1.000
_cell.length_c   1.000
_cell.angle_alpha   90.00
_cell.angle_beta   90.00
_cell.angle_gamma   90.00
#
_symmetry.space_group_name_H-M   'P 1'
#
loop_
_entity.id
_entity.type
_entity.pdbx_description
1 polymer ?
#
loop_
_entity_poly.entity_id
_entity_poly.type
_entity_poly.pdbx_seq_one_letter_code
_entity_poly.pdbx_strand_id
1 'polypeptide(L)'
;MPALDKQKFFKVMEAEGVALTYNDVRMETRASEVSPQEVDTTSRFSRHVPLRMPFSSAAMDTVTESAMAIALAKYGGIGIIHAGLTIDEQYREVRRVKLHLNGLIENPMTVYGSQTLQEVLDICQEKQFDFRSFPVLDAKEKFVGLLTQKDFDFSTDLSATVESVMTPAADITHAPVGTSIHDAYDTMVKNKKKKLPLLDSTGKIAGLYVFSDVSRIVNDNSGMYNVDKNGRLVVGAAVPTDETAVDRVRALEKYLDVAVIDSAQGDSKYAFSTLKLLKEEFPTLDIVVGNVSTGESARRLAELGADGIKVGQGPGSICTTRIETGIGSPQVTAVWQCVEALKGLDVPVIADGGIQEPGDISIAIATGASSVMMGNMLAGTSEAPGNVIQLADGSSVKLYRGMGSPSALRDSAAARKRYGVGGIGQPLAEGVEATIAYKGSVTEMLDHYTKALRKSMSYIGAADIATHQKTTRFYRITNAGMVESRTHDI
;
A
#
# COMPACT_ATOMS: atom_id res chain seq x y z
N MET A 1 -0.28 -37.70 15.35
CA MET A 1 1.21 -37.56 15.31
C MET A 1 1.61 -36.32 16.07
N PRO A 2 2.75 -36.31 16.76
CA PRO A 2 3.24 -35.08 17.38
C PRO A 2 3.54 -34.01 16.30
N ALA A 3 3.43 -32.74 16.65
CA ALA A 3 3.85 -31.65 15.75
C ALA A 3 5.35 -31.78 15.43
N LEU A 4 5.70 -31.49 14.19
CA LEU A 4 7.07 -31.53 13.72
C LEU A 4 7.63 -30.14 13.57
N ASP A 5 8.95 -29.99 13.79
CA ASP A 5 9.64 -28.77 13.39
C ASP A 5 9.42 -28.52 11.88
N LYS A 6 9.51 -27.24 11.49
CA LYS A 6 9.17 -26.80 10.14
C LYS A 6 9.88 -27.61 9.05
N GLN A 7 11.19 -27.81 9.17
CA GLN A 7 11.99 -28.50 8.15
C GLN A 7 11.56 -29.95 7.98
N LYS A 8 11.39 -30.65 9.09
CA LYS A 8 10.96 -32.05 9.08
C LYS A 8 9.53 -32.19 8.58
N PHE A 9 8.64 -31.27 8.99
CA PHE A 9 7.24 -31.28 8.56
C PHE A 9 7.13 -31.20 7.04
N PHE A 10 7.73 -30.19 6.40
CA PHE A 10 7.62 -30.04 4.96
C PHE A 10 8.32 -31.14 4.16
N LYS A 11 9.46 -31.67 4.64
CA LYS A 11 10.11 -32.82 4.01
C LYS A 11 9.23 -34.08 4.01
N VAL A 12 8.49 -34.30 5.10
CA VAL A 12 7.52 -35.42 5.16
C VAL A 12 6.40 -35.17 4.15
N MET A 13 5.84 -33.97 4.08
CA MET A 13 4.77 -33.67 3.11
C MET A 13 5.24 -33.80 1.66
N GLU A 14 6.44 -33.36 1.34
CA GLU A 14 7.05 -33.55 0.01
C GLU A 14 7.22 -35.05 -0.32
N ALA A 15 7.73 -35.82 0.62
CA ALA A 15 7.90 -37.27 0.43
C ALA A 15 6.57 -38.02 0.25
N GLU A 16 5.49 -37.54 0.85
CA GLU A 16 4.12 -38.04 0.69
C GLU A 16 3.42 -37.50 -0.58
N GLY A 17 4.04 -36.60 -1.33
CA GLY A 17 3.42 -35.94 -2.49
C GLY A 17 2.25 -35.02 -2.13
N VAL A 18 2.26 -34.44 -0.92
CA VAL A 18 1.18 -33.62 -0.40
C VAL A 18 1.54 -32.15 -0.45
N ALA A 19 0.71 -31.34 -1.11
CA ALA A 19 0.80 -29.89 -1.12
C ALA A 19 -0.31 -29.29 -0.24
N LEU A 20 0.01 -28.23 0.52
CA LEU A 20 -0.78 -27.71 1.65
C LEU A 20 -1.27 -26.28 1.41
N THR A 21 -2.52 -26.02 1.79
CA THR A 21 -3.11 -24.69 1.96
C THR A 21 -3.08 -24.27 3.44
N TYR A 22 -3.51 -23.02 3.76
CA TYR A 22 -3.63 -22.58 5.15
C TYR A 22 -4.63 -23.42 5.96
N ASN A 23 -5.64 -23.99 5.31
CA ASN A 23 -6.63 -24.84 5.96
C ASN A 23 -6.13 -26.24 6.31
N ASP A 24 -5.00 -26.66 5.75
CA ASP A 24 -4.44 -28.01 6.00
C ASP A 24 -3.49 -28.04 7.19
N VAL A 25 -3.13 -26.89 7.77
CA VAL A 25 -2.11 -26.80 8.82
C VAL A 25 -2.58 -26.02 10.04
N ARG A 26 -2.04 -26.40 11.20
CA ARG A 26 -2.09 -25.62 12.44
C ARG A 26 -0.73 -25.64 13.12
N MET A 27 -0.52 -24.67 13.99
CA MET A 27 0.72 -24.51 14.74
C MET A 27 0.55 -25.00 16.18
N GLU A 28 1.58 -25.65 16.72
CA GLU A 28 1.60 -26.14 18.08
C GLU A 28 1.91 -25.02 19.07
N THR A 29 1.18 -24.95 20.18
CA THR A 29 1.51 -24.07 21.31
C THR A 29 2.76 -24.55 22.02
N ARG A 30 3.51 -23.62 22.63
CA ARG A 30 4.72 -23.91 23.41
C ARG A 30 4.74 -23.09 24.70
N ALA A 31 5.59 -23.47 25.63
CA ALA A 31 5.86 -22.64 26.81
C ALA A 31 6.34 -21.25 26.35
N SER A 32 5.78 -20.22 26.95
CA SER A 32 6.04 -18.84 26.57
C SER A 32 6.22 -17.95 27.80
N GLU A 33 7.25 -17.12 27.75
CA GLU A 33 7.51 -16.03 28.69
C GLU A 33 7.29 -14.65 28.00
N VAL A 34 6.78 -14.66 26.75
CA VAL A 34 6.60 -13.46 25.93
C VAL A 34 5.13 -13.05 25.94
N SER A 35 4.82 -11.85 26.40
CA SER A 35 3.47 -11.27 26.27
C SER A 35 3.22 -10.73 24.86
N PRO A 36 1.96 -10.66 24.39
CA PRO A 36 1.66 -10.13 23.05
C PRO A 36 2.15 -8.69 22.84
N GLN A 37 2.28 -7.89 23.89
CA GLN A 37 2.75 -6.51 23.84
C GLN A 37 4.27 -6.41 23.60
N GLU A 38 5.03 -7.41 24.02
CA GLU A 38 6.49 -7.47 23.87
C GLU A 38 6.95 -8.03 22.52
N VAL A 39 6.00 -8.57 21.72
CA VAL A 39 6.31 -9.15 20.41
C VAL A 39 6.72 -8.06 19.43
N ASP A 40 7.92 -8.19 18.87
CA ASP A 40 8.39 -7.40 17.72
C ASP A 40 7.91 -8.04 16.40
N THR A 41 7.14 -7.26 15.65
CA THR A 41 6.60 -7.66 14.34
C THR A 41 7.33 -7.03 13.16
N THR A 42 8.49 -6.40 13.41
CA THR A 42 9.29 -5.80 12.34
C THR A 42 9.74 -6.85 11.33
N SER A 43 9.68 -6.46 10.07
CA SER A 43 10.01 -7.31 8.93
C SER A 43 10.44 -6.46 7.74
N ARG A 44 10.33 -6.99 6.53
CA ARG A 44 10.64 -6.25 5.30
C ARG A 44 9.76 -6.69 4.13
N PHE A 45 9.49 -5.76 3.22
CA PHE A 45 8.76 -6.01 1.99
C PHE A 45 9.71 -6.43 0.86
N SER A 46 10.83 -5.74 0.74
CA SER A 46 11.91 -6.03 -0.20
C SER A 46 13.25 -5.90 0.52
N ARG A 47 14.35 -6.07 -0.20
CA ARG A 47 15.71 -6.07 0.37
C ARG A 47 15.99 -4.87 1.26
N HIS A 48 15.58 -3.66 0.84
CA HIS A 48 15.88 -2.40 1.52
C HIS A 48 14.63 -1.66 2.02
N VAL A 49 13.41 -2.20 1.82
CA VAL A 49 12.17 -1.60 2.31
C VAL A 49 11.71 -2.32 3.58
N PRO A 50 11.96 -1.74 4.76
CA PRO A 50 11.53 -2.32 6.02
C PRO A 50 10.02 -2.16 6.23
N LEU A 51 9.47 -3.03 7.07
CA LEU A 51 8.10 -2.96 7.57
C LEU A 51 8.11 -3.02 9.10
N ARG A 52 7.28 -2.25 9.75
CA ARG A 52 7.00 -2.37 11.19
C ARG A 52 5.93 -3.45 11.46
N MET A 53 5.03 -3.62 10.51
CA MET A 53 4.02 -4.69 10.46
C MET A 53 4.15 -5.42 9.13
N PRO A 54 4.13 -6.76 9.09
CA PRO A 54 4.37 -7.53 7.87
C PRO A 54 3.16 -7.56 6.94
N PHE A 55 2.52 -6.40 6.72
CA PHE A 55 1.29 -6.25 5.95
C PHE A 55 1.50 -5.43 4.70
N SER A 56 0.98 -5.92 3.58
CA SER A 56 0.88 -5.14 2.34
C SER A 56 -0.50 -5.32 1.69
N SER A 57 -0.95 -4.30 0.94
CA SER A 57 -2.19 -4.40 0.16
C SER A 57 -1.92 -4.75 -1.30
N ALA A 58 -2.81 -5.56 -1.86
CA ALA A 58 -2.70 -6.03 -3.24
C ALA A 58 -2.90 -4.89 -4.26
N ALA A 59 -2.14 -4.95 -5.34
CA ALA A 59 -2.18 -3.99 -6.44
C ALA A 59 -3.42 -4.20 -7.34
N MET A 60 -4.60 -4.00 -6.77
CA MET A 60 -5.89 -4.19 -7.42
C MET A 60 -6.70 -2.90 -7.40
N ASP A 61 -7.41 -2.61 -8.47
CA ASP A 61 -8.20 -1.39 -8.65
C ASP A 61 -9.42 -1.26 -7.72
N THR A 62 -9.76 -2.34 -7.01
CA THR A 62 -10.78 -2.37 -5.96
C THR A 62 -10.19 -2.55 -4.55
N VAL A 63 -8.87 -2.42 -4.39
CA VAL A 63 -8.17 -2.58 -3.11
C VAL A 63 -7.26 -1.39 -2.79
N THR A 64 -6.34 -0.99 -3.70
CA THR A 64 -5.26 -0.08 -3.33
C THR A 64 -5.11 1.12 -4.26
N GLU A 65 -5.57 2.26 -3.76
CA GLU A 65 -5.17 3.60 -4.17
C GLU A 65 -4.58 4.34 -2.95
N SER A 66 -4.38 5.66 -3.03
CA SER A 66 -3.69 6.42 -1.99
C SER A 66 -4.32 6.30 -0.60
N ALA A 67 -5.65 6.24 -0.47
CA ALA A 67 -6.30 6.13 0.83
C ALA A 67 -5.91 4.85 1.57
N MET A 68 -5.96 3.70 0.90
CA MET A 68 -5.52 2.42 1.43
C MET A 68 -4.01 2.41 1.71
N ALA A 69 -3.19 2.92 0.79
CA ALA A 69 -1.74 2.95 0.96
C ALA A 69 -1.31 3.82 2.15
N ILE A 70 -1.98 4.97 2.36
CA ILE A 70 -1.77 5.82 3.53
C ILE A 70 -2.11 5.08 4.82
N ALA A 71 -3.27 4.42 4.87
CA ALA A 71 -3.71 3.69 6.05
C ALA A 71 -2.73 2.55 6.40
N LEU A 72 -2.30 1.76 5.39
CA LEU A 72 -1.30 0.70 5.58
C LEU A 72 0.03 1.25 6.11
N ALA A 73 0.57 2.32 5.48
CA ALA A 73 1.84 2.90 5.88
C ALA A 73 1.77 3.54 7.29
N LYS A 74 0.66 4.16 7.65
CA LYS A 74 0.39 4.65 9.01
C LYS A 74 0.34 3.52 10.04
N TYR A 75 -0.04 2.32 9.60
CA TYR A 75 -0.10 1.12 10.45
C TYR A 75 1.18 0.27 10.40
N GLY A 76 2.24 0.78 9.78
CA GLY A 76 3.54 0.11 9.74
C GLY A 76 3.75 -0.84 8.56
N GLY A 77 2.78 -0.96 7.67
CA GLY A 77 2.81 -1.76 6.44
C GLY A 77 3.19 -0.95 5.21
N ILE A 78 2.77 -1.44 4.03
CA ILE A 78 2.95 -0.77 2.74
C ILE A 78 1.76 -1.02 1.81
N GLY A 79 1.31 0.01 1.09
CA GLY A 79 0.34 -0.11 0.01
C GLY A 79 1.01 -0.15 -1.36
N ILE A 80 0.49 -0.99 -2.27
CA ILE A 80 1.00 -1.09 -3.64
C ILE A 80 -0.06 -0.55 -4.60
N ILE A 81 0.18 0.66 -5.12
CA ILE A 81 -0.74 1.32 -6.06
C ILE A 81 -0.80 0.53 -7.37
N HIS A 82 -2.01 0.20 -7.84
CA HIS A 82 -2.21 -0.65 -9.00
C HIS A 82 -1.82 0.02 -10.33
N ALA A 83 -1.46 -0.81 -11.33
CA ALA A 83 -1.07 -0.35 -12.66
C ALA A 83 -2.28 -0.08 -13.62
N GLY A 84 -3.50 -0.28 -13.14
CA GLY A 84 -4.73 -0.02 -13.93
C GLY A 84 -4.95 1.46 -14.26
N LEU A 85 -4.28 2.35 -13.54
CA LEU A 85 -4.27 3.79 -13.75
C LEU A 85 -3.33 4.18 -14.92
N THR A 86 -3.59 5.33 -15.53
CA THR A 86 -2.60 5.99 -16.40
C THR A 86 -1.34 6.35 -15.60
N ILE A 87 -0.24 6.67 -16.28
CA ILE A 87 1.00 7.07 -15.60
C ILE A 87 0.76 8.31 -14.72
N ASP A 88 0.04 9.30 -15.24
CA ASP A 88 -0.25 10.55 -14.51
C ASP A 88 -1.18 10.34 -13.31
N GLU A 89 -2.16 9.45 -13.42
CA GLU A 89 -3.03 9.10 -12.31
C GLU A 89 -2.27 8.34 -11.23
N GLN A 90 -1.48 7.33 -11.60
CA GLN A 90 -0.66 6.59 -10.65
C GLN A 90 0.37 7.50 -9.98
N TYR A 91 0.97 8.44 -10.71
CA TYR A 91 1.84 9.48 -10.16
C TYR A 91 1.12 10.31 -9.09
N ARG A 92 -0.10 10.76 -9.37
CA ARG A 92 -0.89 11.53 -8.39
C ARG A 92 -1.18 10.72 -7.13
N GLU A 93 -1.54 9.44 -7.28
CA GLU A 93 -1.81 8.56 -6.14
C GLU A 93 -0.55 8.30 -5.30
N VAL A 94 0.58 7.93 -5.92
CA VAL A 94 1.87 7.72 -5.22
C VAL A 94 2.34 9.00 -4.53
N ARG A 95 2.29 10.14 -5.23
CA ARG A 95 2.65 11.45 -4.67
C ARG A 95 1.78 11.82 -3.48
N ARG A 96 0.47 11.55 -3.52
CA ARG A 96 -0.47 11.81 -2.41
C ARG A 96 -0.08 11.04 -1.15
N VAL A 97 0.30 9.77 -1.28
CA VAL A 97 0.82 8.96 -0.15
C VAL A 97 2.08 9.59 0.41
N LYS A 98 3.05 9.86 -0.47
CA LYS A 98 4.38 10.34 -0.07
C LYS A 98 4.35 11.69 0.64
N LEU A 99 3.44 12.57 0.23
CA LEU A 99 3.27 13.89 0.80
C LEU A 99 2.25 13.95 1.96
N HIS A 100 1.62 12.83 2.32
CA HIS A 100 0.57 12.80 3.34
C HIS A 100 1.04 13.29 4.72
N LEU A 101 2.28 13.00 5.11
CA LEU A 101 2.88 13.45 6.37
C LEU A 101 3.69 14.75 6.22
N ASN A 102 3.77 15.33 5.04
CA ASN A 102 4.55 16.55 4.86
C ASN A 102 3.89 17.77 5.50
N GLY A 103 2.57 17.76 5.67
CA GLY A 103 1.80 18.95 6.10
C GLY A 103 2.05 20.18 5.20
N LEU A 104 3.03 20.07 4.29
CA LEU A 104 3.51 21.10 3.38
C LEU A 104 2.89 20.94 2.00
N ILE A 105 2.20 21.96 1.56
CA ILE A 105 1.76 22.11 0.17
C ILE A 105 2.92 22.73 -0.61
N GLU A 106 3.71 21.92 -1.35
CA GLU A 106 4.93 22.38 -2.05
C GLU A 106 4.64 23.37 -3.20
N ASN A 107 3.48 23.33 -3.81
CA ASN A 107 3.06 24.28 -4.86
C ASN A 107 1.63 24.70 -4.53
N PRO A 108 1.45 25.63 -3.58
CA PRO A 108 0.11 26.08 -3.23
C PRO A 108 -0.52 26.79 -4.42
N MET A 109 -1.82 26.59 -4.64
CA MET A 109 -2.55 27.39 -5.61
C MET A 109 -2.48 28.85 -5.19
N THR A 110 -2.05 29.71 -6.10
CA THR A 110 -1.89 31.15 -5.89
C THR A 110 -2.90 31.92 -6.73
N VAL A 111 -3.20 33.14 -6.30
CA VAL A 111 -4.00 34.13 -7.04
C VAL A 111 -3.23 35.45 -7.14
N TYR A 112 -3.59 36.30 -8.08
CA TYR A 112 -2.97 37.60 -8.23
C TYR A 112 -3.78 38.69 -7.53
N GLY A 113 -3.10 39.66 -6.92
CA GLY A 113 -3.76 40.79 -6.25
C GLY A 113 -4.70 41.59 -7.13
N SER A 114 -4.44 41.63 -8.46
CA SER A 114 -5.27 42.31 -9.45
C SER A 114 -6.56 41.60 -9.84
N GLN A 115 -6.70 40.27 -9.51
CA GLN A 115 -7.94 39.55 -9.77
C GLN A 115 -9.07 40.05 -8.89
N THR A 116 -10.31 39.87 -9.36
CA THR A 116 -11.50 40.11 -8.54
C THR A 116 -11.85 38.85 -7.71
N LEU A 117 -12.61 39.02 -6.63
CA LEU A 117 -13.11 37.90 -5.85
C LEU A 117 -13.99 36.96 -6.69
N GLN A 118 -14.77 37.50 -7.64
CA GLN A 118 -15.59 36.70 -8.55
C GLN A 118 -14.72 35.80 -9.43
N GLU A 119 -13.66 36.33 -10.04
CA GLU A 119 -12.73 35.53 -10.85
C GLU A 119 -12.10 34.38 -10.05
N VAL A 120 -11.75 34.61 -8.79
CA VAL A 120 -11.22 33.55 -7.92
C VAL A 120 -12.28 32.49 -7.62
N LEU A 121 -13.53 32.87 -7.38
CA LEU A 121 -14.65 31.95 -7.18
C LEU A 121 -14.92 31.10 -8.43
N ASP A 122 -14.86 31.70 -9.61
CA ASP A 122 -15.04 31.01 -10.89
C ASP A 122 -13.95 29.94 -11.10
N ILE A 123 -12.69 30.28 -10.78
CA ILE A 123 -11.58 29.30 -10.79
C ILE A 123 -11.82 28.16 -9.79
N CYS A 124 -12.33 28.47 -8.58
CA CYS A 124 -12.63 27.44 -7.59
C CYS A 124 -13.73 26.49 -8.10
N GLN A 125 -14.76 27.02 -8.76
CA GLN A 125 -15.84 26.23 -9.30
C GLN A 125 -15.40 25.38 -10.50
N GLU A 126 -14.65 25.95 -11.42
CA GLU A 126 -14.12 25.25 -12.61
C GLU A 126 -13.21 24.08 -12.20
N LYS A 127 -12.33 24.33 -11.22
CA LYS A 127 -11.37 23.33 -10.71
C LYS A 127 -11.90 22.45 -9.59
N GLN A 128 -13.16 22.63 -9.17
CA GLN A 128 -13.82 21.91 -8.08
C GLN A 128 -13.01 21.92 -6.76
N PHE A 129 -12.46 23.07 -6.40
CA PHE A 129 -11.75 23.22 -5.14
C PHE A 129 -12.74 23.33 -3.97
N ASP A 130 -12.47 22.56 -2.91
CA ASP A 130 -13.20 22.56 -1.63
C ASP A 130 -12.60 23.53 -0.60
N PHE A 131 -11.52 24.25 -0.95
CA PHE A 131 -10.82 25.20 -0.10
C PHE A 131 -10.83 26.62 -0.70
N ARG A 132 -10.79 27.61 0.18
CA ARG A 132 -10.76 29.05 -0.17
C ARG A 132 -9.70 29.78 0.65
N SER A 133 -8.43 29.38 0.48
CA SER A 133 -7.29 30.06 1.10
C SER A 133 -6.10 30.03 0.16
N PHE A 134 -5.69 31.17 -0.35
CA PHE A 134 -4.72 31.30 -1.42
C PHE A 134 -3.62 32.30 -1.06
N PRO A 135 -2.33 31.96 -1.22
CA PRO A 135 -1.27 32.94 -1.28
C PRO A 135 -1.51 33.90 -2.46
N VAL A 136 -1.33 35.18 -2.22
CA VAL A 136 -1.50 36.27 -3.22
C VAL A 136 -0.17 36.70 -3.72
N LEU A 137 -0.05 36.86 -5.04
CA LEU A 137 1.16 37.28 -5.74
C LEU A 137 0.96 38.64 -6.41
N ASP A 138 2.06 39.37 -6.52
CA ASP A 138 2.13 40.56 -7.39
C ASP A 138 2.48 40.18 -8.86
N ALA A 139 2.55 41.15 -9.74
CA ALA A 139 2.92 40.94 -11.15
C ALA A 139 4.36 40.40 -11.36
N LYS A 140 5.21 40.42 -10.32
CA LYS A 140 6.57 39.88 -10.32
C LYS A 140 6.66 38.51 -9.61
N GLU A 141 5.51 37.88 -9.37
CA GLU A 141 5.40 36.60 -8.64
C GLU A 141 5.90 36.62 -7.19
N LYS A 142 6.00 37.79 -6.56
CA LYS A 142 6.32 37.89 -5.14
C LYS A 142 5.08 37.72 -4.28
N PHE A 143 5.26 37.12 -3.12
CA PHE A 143 4.20 36.96 -2.13
C PHE A 143 3.86 38.35 -1.52
N VAL A 144 2.61 38.78 -1.68
CA VAL A 144 2.12 40.07 -1.19
C VAL A 144 1.01 39.98 -0.15
N GLY A 145 0.43 38.76 0.04
CA GLY A 145 -0.61 38.58 1.03
C GLY A 145 -1.24 37.20 1.02
N LEU A 146 -2.29 37.02 1.82
CA LEU A 146 -3.07 35.81 1.92
C LEU A 146 -4.58 36.16 1.80
N LEU A 147 -5.24 35.57 0.82
CA LEU A 147 -6.70 35.56 0.69
C LEU A 147 -7.24 34.34 1.41
N THR A 148 -8.25 34.51 2.28
CA THR A 148 -8.82 33.41 3.09
C THR A 148 -10.32 33.33 2.94
N GLN A 149 -10.94 32.24 3.43
CA GLN A 149 -12.40 32.07 3.44
C GLN A 149 -13.11 33.28 4.06
N LYS A 150 -12.54 33.88 5.12
CA LYS A 150 -13.14 35.05 5.79
C LYS A 150 -13.26 36.26 4.87
N ASP A 151 -12.29 36.45 3.98
CA ASP A 151 -12.28 37.59 3.06
C ASP A 151 -13.41 37.49 2.04
N PHE A 152 -13.83 36.28 1.69
CA PHE A 152 -15.05 36.02 0.90
C PHE A 152 -16.32 36.18 1.73
N ASP A 153 -16.36 35.63 2.96
CA ASP A 153 -17.55 35.61 3.80
C ASP A 153 -17.98 37.02 4.24
N PHE A 154 -17.01 37.93 4.41
CA PHE A 154 -17.27 39.30 4.85
C PHE A 154 -17.25 40.33 3.71
N SER A 155 -17.03 39.93 2.47
CA SER A 155 -17.13 40.82 1.31
C SER A 155 -18.55 40.82 0.74
N THR A 156 -19.13 41.99 0.64
CA THR A 156 -20.42 42.22 -0.03
C THR A 156 -20.28 42.57 -1.51
N ASP A 157 -19.08 42.87 -1.96
CA ASP A 157 -18.73 43.26 -3.34
C ASP A 157 -17.73 42.27 -3.93
N LEU A 158 -18.21 41.35 -4.77
CA LEU A 158 -17.38 40.38 -5.48
C LEU A 158 -16.57 40.97 -6.62
N SER A 159 -16.83 42.25 -7.01
CA SER A 159 -16.00 42.99 -7.99
C SER A 159 -14.76 43.62 -7.36
N ALA A 160 -14.65 43.59 -6.01
CA ALA A 160 -13.47 44.05 -5.30
C ALA A 160 -12.23 43.25 -5.69
N THR A 161 -11.09 43.90 -5.79
CA THR A 161 -9.82 43.22 -6.07
C THR A 161 -9.33 42.44 -4.86
N VAL A 162 -8.65 41.31 -5.10
CA VAL A 162 -8.03 40.47 -4.05
C VAL A 162 -7.11 41.34 -3.15
N GLU A 163 -6.32 42.24 -3.74
CA GLU A 163 -5.41 43.12 -3.01
C GLU A 163 -6.12 44.05 -2.01
N SER A 164 -7.36 44.45 -2.32
CA SER A 164 -8.12 45.35 -1.45
C SER A 164 -8.71 44.70 -0.21
N VAL A 165 -8.86 43.34 -0.21
CA VAL A 165 -9.50 42.56 0.87
C VAL A 165 -8.57 41.57 1.57
N MET A 166 -7.45 41.18 0.93
CA MET A 166 -6.51 40.20 1.48
C MET A 166 -5.85 40.71 2.77
N THR A 167 -5.31 39.77 3.57
CA THR A 167 -4.38 40.13 4.64
C THR A 167 -2.99 40.40 4.02
N PRO A 168 -2.42 41.61 4.18
CA PRO A 168 -1.11 41.96 3.60
C PRO A 168 0.04 41.12 4.17
N ALA A 169 1.08 40.87 3.40
CA ALA A 169 2.24 40.07 3.80
C ALA A 169 2.92 40.56 5.09
N ALA A 170 2.88 41.88 5.36
CA ALA A 170 3.42 42.48 6.57
C ALA A 170 2.75 41.96 7.86
N ASP A 171 1.48 41.54 7.79
CA ASP A 171 0.69 41.03 8.92
C ASP A 171 0.65 39.50 8.96
N ILE A 172 1.39 38.84 8.05
CA ILE A 172 1.44 37.40 7.94
C ILE A 172 2.74 36.84 8.49
N THR A 173 2.63 35.92 9.45
CA THR A 173 3.77 35.13 9.87
C THR A 173 4.15 34.16 8.74
N HIS A 174 5.41 34.21 8.31
CA HIS A 174 5.98 33.32 7.31
C HIS A 174 7.29 32.69 7.83
N ALA A 175 7.80 31.68 7.15
CA ALA A 175 9.05 31.00 7.48
C ALA A 175 9.90 30.77 6.21
N PRO A 176 11.22 30.54 6.34
CA PRO A 176 12.06 30.22 5.18
C PRO A 176 11.80 28.82 4.65
N VAL A 177 12.16 28.59 3.39
CA VAL A 177 12.22 27.24 2.79
C VAL A 177 13.11 26.34 3.62
N GLY A 178 12.68 25.08 3.82
CA GLY A 178 13.41 24.10 4.63
C GLY A 178 13.01 24.08 6.11
N THR A 179 12.09 24.96 6.55
CA THR A 179 11.52 24.90 7.90
C THR A 179 10.91 23.51 8.15
N SER A 180 11.34 22.85 9.22
CA SER A 180 10.81 21.54 9.59
C SER A 180 9.35 21.60 10.02
N ILE A 181 8.64 20.46 9.97
CA ILE A 181 7.24 20.40 10.41
C ILE A 181 7.08 20.76 11.90
N HIS A 182 8.05 20.42 12.74
CA HIS A 182 8.04 20.73 14.18
C HIS A 182 8.25 22.23 14.40
N ASP A 183 9.23 22.84 13.72
CA ASP A 183 9.45 24.31 13.80
C ASP A 183 8.24 25.09 13.25
N ALA A 184 7.62 24.55 12.20
CA ALA A 184 6.38 25.13 11.66
C ALA A 184 5.24 25.02 12.67
N TYR A 185 5.07 23.87 13.35
CA TYR A 185 4.08 23.69 14.40
C TYR A 185 4.27 24.70 15.54
N ASP A 186 5.48 24.80 16.09
CA ASP A 186 5.81 25.72 17.16
C ASP A 186 5.56 27.18 16.76
N THR A 187 5.98 27.56 15.55
CA THR A 187 5.73 28.88 14.99
C THR A 187 4.22 29.18 14.87
N MET A 188 3.44 28.21 14.35
CA MET A 188 2.00 28.39 14.16
C MET A 188 1.25 28.45 15.49
N VAL A 189 1.61 27.63 16.48
CA VAL A 189 1.05 27.65 17.84
C VAL A 189 1.36 28.97 18.53
N LYS A 190 2.63 29.37 18.56
CA LYS A 190 3.09 30.64 19.21
C LYS A 190 2.37 31.86 18.65
N ASN A 191 2.20 31.93 17.33
CA ASN A 191 1.60 33.07 16.65
C ASN A 191 0.09 32.90 16.40
N LYS A 192 -0.52 31.78 16.83
CA LYS A 192 -1.97 31.47 16.63
C LYS A 192 -2.39 31.56 15.15
N LYS A 193 -1.57 31.04 14.25
CA LYS A 193 -1.80 31.07 12.80
C LYS A 193 -2.24 29.72 12.25
N LYS A 194 -3.25 29.74 11.36
CA LYS A 194 -3.74 28.51 10.69
C LYS A 194 -3.00 28.19 9.39
N LYS A 195 -2.26 29.17 8.84
CA LYS A 195 -1.48 29.06 7.61
C LYS A 195 -0.11 29.64 7.85
N LEU A 196 0.94 28.97 7.34
CA LEU A 196 2.32 29.44 7.42
C LEU A 196 2.96 29.33 6.03
N PRO A 197 2.99 30.43 5.26
CA PRO A 197 3.70 30.48 3.98
C PRO A 197 5.21 30.27 4.17
N LEU A 198 5.83 29.52 3.27
CA LEU A 198 7.28 29.40 3.16
C LEU A 198 7.76 30.23 2.00
N LEU A 199 8.70 31.13 2.27
CA LEU A 199 9.26 32.02 1.26
C LEU A 199 10.72 31.66 0.98
N ASP A 200 11.11 31.77 -0.28
CA ASP A 200 12.50 31.67 -0.69
C ASP A 200 13.25 33.00 -0.42
N SER A 201 14.57 33.01 -0.69
CA SER A 201 15.43 34.18 -0.49
C SER A 201 15.05 35.38 -1.37
N THR A 202 14.20 35.18 -2.39
CA THR A 202 13.71 36.25 -3.30
C THR A 202 12.34 36.78 -2.91
N GLY A 203 11.70 36.18 -1.88
CA GLY A 203 10.35 36.50 -1.42
C GLY A 203 9.23 35.85 -2.22
N LYS A 204 9.53 34.83 -3.02
CA LYS A 204 8.52 34.01 -3.71
C LYS A 204 8.02 32.91 -2.79
N ILE A 205 6.75 32.53 -2.99
CA ILE A 205 6.14 31.41 -2.26
C ILE A 205 6.73 30.08 -2.76
N ALA A 206 7.25 29.28 -1.86
CA ALA A 206 7.80 27.96 -2.14
C ALA A 206 7.00 26.83 -1.47
N GLY A 207 6.08 27.19 -0.58
CA GLY A 207 5.22 26.21 0.09
C GLY A 207 4.26 26.86 1.08
N LEU A 208 3.34 26.06 1.59
CA LEU A 208 2.34 26.49 2.58
C LEU A 208 2.08 25.36 3.58
N TYR A 209 2.35 25.61 4.86
CA TYR A 209 1.89 24.76 5.93
C TYR A 209 0.45 25.11 6.37
N VAL A 210 -0.35 24.06 6.65
CA VAL A 210 -1.71 24.19 7.16
C VAL A 210 -1.77 23.59 8.56
N PHE A 211 -2.24 24.37 9.55
CA PHE A 211 -2.19 23.99 10.97
C PHE A 211 -2.91 22.66 11.28
N SER A 212 -4.06 22.40 10.66
CA SER A 212 -4.78 21.14 10.85
C SER A 212 -3.92 19.92 10.50
N ASP A 213 -3.15 20.02 9.41
CA ASP A 213 -2.31 18.93 8.94
C ASP A 213 -1.03 18.81 9.77
N VAL A 214 -0.38 19.94 10.03
CA VAL A 214 0.81 20.00 10.88
C VAL A 214 0.53 19.50 12.29
N SER A 215 -0.57 19.98 12.92
CA SER A 215 -0.98 19.56 14.26
C SER A 215 -1.33 18.07 14.33
N ARG A 216 -2.01 17.55 13.31
CA ARG A 216 -2.32 16.12 13.20
C ARG A 216 -1.05 15.28 13.15
N ILE A 217 -0.06 15.69 12.36
CA ILE A 217 1.19 14.96 12.17
C ILE A 217 2.06 15.01 13.43
N VAL A 218 2.25 16.19 14.01
CA VAL A 218 3.11 16.39 15.19
C VAL A 218 2.54 15.73 16.45
N ASN A 219 1.22 15.72 16.60
CA ASN A 219 0.55 15.13 17.75
C ASN A 219 0.19 13.65 17.57
N ASP A 220 0.48 13.06 16.41
CA ASP A 220 0.24 11.64 16.16
C ASP A 220 1.37 10.79 16.74
N ASN A 221 1.20 10.37 17.99
CA ASN A 221 2.15 9.55 18.75
C ASN A 221 2.04 8.05 18.47
N SER A 222 1.42 7.63 17.36
CA SER A 222 1.15 6.20 17.10
C SER A 222 2.42 5.34 17.01
N GLY A 223 3.58 5.93 16.73
CA GLY A 223 4.88 5.24 16.65
C GLY A 223 4.97 4.13 15.58
N MET A 224 3.85 3.85 14.93
CA MET A 224 3.67 2.72 14.01
C MET A 224 4.00 3.05 12.56
N TYR A 225 4.12 4.32 12.20
CA TYR A 225 4.28 4.76 10.82
C TYR A 225 5.50 4.13 10.15
N ASN A 226 5.27 3.56 8.98
CA ASN A 226 6.35 3.12 8.08
C ASN A 226 6.75 4.30 7.21
N VAL A 227 7.93 4.84 7.49
CA VAL A 227 8.45 6.05 6.83
C VAL A 227 9.83 5.82 6.24
N ASP A 228 10.13 6.54 5.17
CA ASP A 228 11.45 6.58 4.57
C ASP A 228 12.44 7.43 5.42
N LYS A 229 13.69 7.51 4.99
CA LYS A 229 14.75 8.31 5.64
C LYS A 229 14.43 9.81 5.74
N ASN A 230 13.45 10.30 5.00
CA ASN A 230 13.01 11.70 5.01
C ASN A 230 11.73 11.89 5.84
N GLY A 231 11.28 10.88 6.60
CA GLY A 231 10.06 10.92 7.39
C GLY A 231 8.76 10.87 6.58
N ARG A 232 8.80 10.45 5.31
CA ARG A 232 7.62 10.36 4.44
C ARG A 232 7.11 8.92 4.39
N LEU A 233 5.78 8.73 4.31
CA LEU A 233 5.18 7.40 4.23
C LEU A 233 5.76 6.57 3.08
N VAL A 234 6.01 5.29 3.33
CA VAL A 234 6.48 4.33 2.31
C VAL A 234 5.33 3.94 1.39
N VAL A 235 5.62 3.84 0.09
CA VAL A 235 4.64 3.44 -0.93
C VAL A 235 5.30 2.67 -2.06
N GLY A 236 4.63 1.61 -2.54
CA GLY A 236 5.00 0.88 -3.74
C GLY A 236 4.03 1.14 -4.88
N ALA A 237 4.45 0.80 -6.09
CA ALA A 237 3.59 0.83 -7.27
C ALA A 237 3.81 -0.41 -8.15
N ALA A 238 2.72 -0.96 -8.64
CA ALA A 238 2.75 -2.03 -9.63
C ALA A 238 3.09 -1.48 -11.02
N VAL A 239 3.85 -2.25 -11.77
CA VAL A 239 4.23 -1.96 -13.16
C VAL A 239 3.99 -3.19 -14.04
N PRO A 240 3.63 -3.00 -15.33
CA PRO A 240 3.41 -4.10 -16.26
C PRO A 240 4.76 -4.74 -16.70
N THR A 241 4.67 -5.84 -17.47
CA THR A 241 5.81 -6.56 -18.02
C THR A 241 6.13 -6.14 -19.47
N ASP A 242 6.29 -4.83 -19.71
CA ASP A 242 6.62 -4.28 -21.03
C ASP A 242 7.47 -3.00 -20.92
N GLU A 243 7.78 -2.41 -22.07
CA GLU A 243 8.57 -1.17 -22.17
C GLU A 243 7.97 0.02 -21.43
N THR A 244 6.65 0.07 -21.26
CA THR A 244 5.99 1.17 -20.53
C THR A 244 6.29 1.14 -19.03
N ALA A 245 6.85 0.05 -18.51
CA ALA A 245 7.29 -0.05 -17.12
C ALA A 245 8.39 0.96 -16.79
N VAL A 246 9.34 1.16 -17.70
CA VAL A 246 10.45 2.13 -17.52
C VAL A 246 9.93 3.54 -17.45
N ASP A 247 9.06 3.95 -18.38
CA ASP A 247 8.48 5.30 -18.39
C ASP A 247 7.63 5.54 -17.14
N ARG A 248 6.89 4.52 -16.70
CA ARG A 248 6.09 4.58 -15.48
C ARG A 248 6.97 4.76 -14.23
N VAL A 249 8.02 3.96 -14.07
CA VAL A 249 8.95 4.11 -12.94
C VAL A 249 9.66 5.47 -12.99
N ARG A 250 10.11 5.92 -14.17
CA ARG A 250 10.75 7.24 -14.33
C ARG A 250 9.85 8.38 -13.89
N ALA A 251 8.55 8.32 -14.18
CA ALA A 251 7.59 9.30 -13.71
C ALA A 251 7.39 9.28 -12.18
N LEU A 252 7.50 8.09 -11.55
CA LEU A 252 7.25 7.87 -10.14
C LEU A 252 8.49 7.97 -9.25
N GLU A 253 9.70 7.85 -9.79
CA GLU A 253 10.99 7.61 -9.10
C GLU A 253 11.20 8.51 -7.88
N LYS A 254 10.88 9.82 -8.01
CA LYS A 254 11.04 10.80 -6.92
C LYS A 254 10.24 10.44 -5.65
N TYR A 255 9.17 9.67 -5.79
CA TYR A 255 8.21 9.38 -4.72
C TYR A 255 8.03 7.89 -4.44
N LEU A 256 8.71 7.01 -5.17
CA LEU A 256 8.54 5.57 -5.09
C LEU A 256 9.61 4.93 -4.20
N ASP A 257 9.22 4.00 -3.33
CA ASP A 257 10.17 3.24 -2.50
C ASP A 257 10.46 1.86 -3.10
N VAL A 258 9.48 1.28 -3.81
CA VAL A 258 9.62 -0.03 -4.46
C VAL A 258 8.70 -0.13 -5.67
N ALA A 259 9.21 -0.68 -6.76
CA ALA A 259 8.40 -1.09 -7.91
C ALA A 259 8.08 -2.58 -7.83
N VAL A 260 6.85 -2.96 -8.20
CA VAL A 260 6.40 -4.35 -8.22
C VAL A 260 6.04 -4.74 -9.65
N ILE A 261 6.85 -5.57 -10.28
CA ILE A 261 6.51 -6.22 -11.55
C ILE A 261 5.40 -7.22 -11.25
N ASP A 262 4.18 -6.90 -11.67
CA ASP A 262 2.98 -7.65 -11.34
C ASP A 262 2.44 -8.41 -12.56
N SER A 263 2.70 -9.71 -12.60
CA SER A 263 2.35 -10.61 -13.69
C SER A 263 1.62 -11.86 -13.17
N ALA A 264 0.74 -12.44 -14.01
CA ALA A 264 0.14 -13.74 -13.71
C ALA A 264 1.19 -14.86 -13.69
N GLN A 265 2.27 -14.71 -14.50
CA GLN A 265 3.43 -15.60 -14.52
C GLN A 265 4.73 -14.77 -14.46
N GLY A 266 5.30 -14.69 -13.25
CA GLY A 266 6.54 -13.94 -13.00
C GLY A 266 7.77 -14.61 -13.61
N ASP A 267 7.79 -15.93 -13.74
CA ASP A 267 8.86 -16.67 -14.40
C ASP A 267 8.66 -16.70 -15.92
N SER A 268 8.77 -15.54 -16.56
CA SER A 268 8.57 -15.38 -17.99
C SER A 268 9.60 -14.46 -18.62
N LYS A 269 9.87 -14.65 -19.92
CA LYS A 269 10.81 -13.79 -20.66
C LYS A 269 10.48 -12.30 -20.57
N TYR A 270 9.20 -11.96 -20.45
CA TYR A 270 8.75 -10.57 -20.35
C TYR A 270 9.07 -9.96 -18.99
N ALA A 271 8.80 -10.70 -17.91
CA ALA A 271 9.17 -10.28 -16.56
C ALA A 271 10.71 -10.17 -16.42
N PHE A 272 11.48 -11.10 -17.01
CA PHE A 272 12.95 -11.04 -17.00
C PHE A 272 13.47 -9.81 -17.73
N SER A 273 12.95 -9.53 -18.94
CA SER A 273 13.35 -8.34 -19.70
C SER A 273 13.04 -7.05 -18.95
N THR A 274 11.83 -6.97 -18.36
CA THR A 274 11.41 -5.80 -17.57
C THR A 274 12.27 -5.63 -16.32
N LEU A 275 12.55 -6.73 -15.59
CA LEU A 275 13.41 -6.69 -14.41
C LEU A 275 14.81 -6.17 -14.77
N LYS A 276 15.41 -6.70 -15.84
CA LYS A 276 16.74 -6.28 -16.31
C LYS A 276 16.74 -4.78 -16.64
N LEU A 277 15.80 -4.33 -17.44
CA LEU A 277 15.68 -2.91 -17.81
C LEU A 277 15.52 -1.99 -16.59
N LEU A 278 14.64 -2.36 -15.65
CA LEU A 278 14.43 -1.56 -14.45
C LEU A 278 15.67 -1.53 -13.55
N LYS A 279 16.40 -2.63 -13.40
CA LYS A 279 17.65 -2.67 -12.60
C LYS A 279 18.78 -1.89 -13.26
N GLU A 280 18.84 -1.85 -14.60
CA GLU A 280 19.79 -1.03 -15.35
C GLU A 280 19.51 0.47 -15.24
N GLU A 281 18.24 0.88 -15.39
CA GLU A 281 17.83 2.29 -15.36
C GLU A 281 17.72 2.86 -13.93
N PHE A 282 17.31 2.04 -12.95
CA PHE A 282 17.04 2.44 -11.56
C PHE A 282 17.79 1.54 -10.56
N PRO A 283 19.12 1.58 -10.52
CA PRO A 283 19.93 0.61 -9.74
C PRO A 283 19.73 0.69 -8.23
N THR A 284 19.20 1.81 -7.71
CA THR A 284 18.95 2.03 -6.27
C THR A 284 17.52 1.74 -5.84
N LEU A 285 16.62 1.52 -6.80
CA LEU A 285 15.22 1.20 -6.52
C LEU A 285 15.07 -0.31 -6.33
N ASP A 286 14.39 -0.71 -5.26
CA ASP A 286 14.02 -2.12 -5.09
C ASP A 286 12.95 -2.54 -6.10
N ILE A 287 13.16 -3.70 -6.71
CA ILE A 287 12.23 -4.31 -7.67
C ILE A 287 11.75 -5.65 -7.11
N VAL A 288 10.47 -5.72 -6.78
CA VAL A 288 9.80 -6.97 -6.43
C VAL A 288 9.18 -7.58 -7.69
N VAL A 289 9.28 -8.90 -7.83
CA VAL A 289 8.74 -9.60 -9.00
C VAL A 289 7.77 -10.71 -8.58
N GLY A 290 6.68 -10.86 -9.26
CA GLY A 290 5.71 -11.95 -9.11
C GLY A 290 4.62 -11.95 -10.19
N ASN A 291 3.72 -12.96 -10.15
CA ASN A 291 3.65 -14.01 -9.13
C ASN A 291 4.35 -15.29 -9.61
N VAL A 292 4.91 -15.99 -8.68
CA VAL A 292 5.47 -17.33 -8.88
C VAL A 292 4.92 -18.30 -7.82
N SER A 293 5.11 -19.60 -8.02
CA SER A 293 4.64 -20.63 -7.06
C SER A 293 5.63 -21.77 -6.85
N THR A 294 6.84 -21.69 -7.45
CA THR A 294 7.88 -22.70 -7.32
C THR A 294 9.19 -22.11 -6.84
N GLY A 295 9.98 -22.91 -6.10
CA GLY A 295 11.30 -22.49 -5.62
C GLY A 295 12.28 -22.20 -6.76
N GLU A 296 12.21 -22.96 -7.87
CA GLU A 296 13.06 -22.73 -9.03
C GLU A 296 12.81 -21.34 -9.66
N SER A 297 11.55 -20.99 -9.87
CA SER A 297 11.17 -19.67 -10.39
C SER A 297 11.61 -18.53 -9.45
N ALA A 298 11.42 -18.71 -8.14
CA ALA A 298 11.84 -17.74 -7.15
C ALA A 298 13.35 -17.50 -7.17
N ARG A 299 14.13 -18.59 -7.22
CA ARG A 299 15.60 -18.54 -7.27
C ARG A 299 16.09 -17.86 -8.54
N ARG A 300 15.53 -18.21 -9.70
CA ARG A 300 15.89 -17.61 -11.00
C ARG A 300 15.69 -16.09 -11.00
N LEU A 301 14.57 -15.61 -10.49
CA LEU A 301 14.28 -14.17 -10.38
C LEU A 301 15.23 -13.45 -9.41
N ALA A 302 15.56 -14.08 -8.28
CA ALA A 302 16.50 -13.52 -7.31
C ALA A 302 17.92 -13.42 -7.89
N GLU A 303 18.36 -14.44 -8.65
CA GLU A 303 19.65 -14.45 -9.36
C GLU A 303 19.71 -13.41 -10.50
N LEU A 304 18.55 -13.05 -11.08
CA LEU A 304 18.41 -11.95 -12.04
C LEU A 304 18.35 -10.56 -11.39
N GLY A 305 18.42 -10.47 -10.05
CA GLY A 305 18.51 -9.21 -9.32
C GLY A 305 17.20 -8.70 -8.72
N ALA A 306 16.17 -9.52 -8.61
CA ALA A 306 14.96 -9.14 -7.87
C ALA A 306 15.28 -8.92 -6.38
N ASP A 307 14.69 -7.88 -5.78
CA ASP A 307 14.88 -7.51 -4.38
C ASP A 307 13.77 -8.04 -3.47
N GLY A 308 12.80 -8.73 -4.03
CA GLY A 308 11.72 -9.45 -3.33
C GLY A 308 10.93 -10.30 -4.29
N ILE A 309 10.41 -11.43 -3.80
CA ILE A 309 9.63 -12.38 -4.61
C ILE A 309 8.20 -12.46 -4.09
N LYS A 310 7.24 -12.17 -4.97
CA LYS A 310 5.81 -12.27 -4.66
C LYS A 310 5.27 -13.64 -5.09
N VAL A 311 4.80 -14.42 -4.09
CA VAL A 311 4.47 -15.84 -4.24
C VAL A 311 2.97 -16.06 -4.11
N GLY A 312 2.37 -16.67 -5.14
CA GLY A 312 0.96 -17.04 -5.14
C GLY A 312 0.35 -17.05 -6.54
N GLN A 313 0.04 -18.22 -7.08
CA GLN A 313 -0.68 -18.39 -8.33
C GLN A 313 -2.00 -19.13 -8.08
N GLY A 314 -3.12 -18.41 -8.28
CA GLY A 314 -4.46 -18.94 -8.12
C GLY A 314 -5.02 -19.08 -6.70
N PRO A 315 -4.39 -18.62 -5.58
CA PRO A 315 -4.99 -18.74 -4.26
C PRO A 315 -6.00 -17.64 -3.93
N GLY A 316 -6.08 -16.57 -4.72
CA GLY A 316 -6.98 -15.43 -4.46
C GLY A 316 -8.46 -15.83 -4.51
N SER A 317 -9.31 -15.21 -3.67
CA SER A 317 -10.74 -15.55 -3.52
C SER A 317 -11.58 -15.35 -4.80
N ILE A 318 -11.12 -14.49 -5.70
CA ILE A 318 -11.78 -14.16 -6.98
C ILE A 318 -10.90 -14.55 -8.18
N CYS A 319 -9.87 -15.36 -7.97
CA CYS A 319 -9.00 -15.90 -9.01
C CYS A 319 -9.54 -17.24 -9.50
N THR A 320 -9.67 -17.39 -10.82
CA THR A 320 -10.10 -18.67 -11.45
C THR A 320 -8.98 -19.34 -12.24
N THR A 321 -7.74 -18.85 -12.15
CA THR A 321 -6.58 -19.44 -12.87
C THR A 321 -6.50 -20.95 -12.74
N ARG A 322 -6.66 -21.48 -11.52
CA ARG A 322 -6.59 -22.94 -11.27
C ARG A 322 -7.73 -23.71 -11.92
N ILE A 323 -8.90 -23.08 -12.06
CA ILE A 323 -10.08 -23.68 -12.69
C ILE A 323 -9.92 -23.66 -14.20
N GLU A 324 -9.51 -22.52 -14.74
CA GLU A 324 -9.42 -22.31 -16.21
C GLU A 324 -8.22 -23.03 -16.84
N THR A 325 -7.10 -23.08 -16.12
CA THR A 325 -5.82 -23.55 -16.69
C THR A 325 -5.30 -24.83 -16.05
N GLY A 326 -5.80 -25.21 -14.88
CA GLY A 326 -5.24 -26.30 -14.07
C GLY A 326 -3.89 -25.94 -13.41
N ILE A 327 -3.41 -24.69 -13.53
CA ILE A 327 -2.11 -24.24 -13.02
C ILE A 327 -2.27 -23.58 -11.66
N GLY A 328 -1.33 -23.84 -10.76
CA GLY A 328 -1.24 -23.21 -9.43
C GLY A 328 -0.79 -24.20 -8.36
N SER A 329 -0.16 -23.69 -7.30
CA SER A 329 0.29 -24.49 -6.17
C SER A 329 -0.47 -24.11 -4.90
N PRO A 330 -0.78 -25.05 -4.00
CA PRO A 330 -1.30 -24.74 -2.66
C PRO A 330 -0.35 -23.80 -1.92
N GLN A 331 -0.90 -22.74 -1.29
CA GLN A 331 -0.14 -21.55 -0.94
C GLN A 331 0.94 -21.78 0.11
N VAL A 332 0.68 -22.58 1.12
CA VAL A 332 1.67 -22.88 2.18
C VAL A 332 2.88 -23.61 1.59
N THR A 333 2.65 -24.60 0.71
CA THR A 333 3.72 -25.30 0.01
C THR A 333 4.50 -24.36 -0.93
N ALA A 334 3.81 -23.50 -1.70
CA ALA A 334 4.46 -22.55 -2.59
C ALA A 334 5.38 -21.58 -1.82
N VAL A 335 4.89 -21.03 -0.71
CA VAL A 335 5.69 -20.15 0.16
C VAL A 335 6.93 -20.87 0.70
N TRP A 336 6.72 -22.10 1.24
CA TRP A 336 7.81 -22.93 1.76
C TRP A 336 8.90 -23.17 0.71
N GLN A 337 8.53 -23.66 -0.48
CA GLN A 337 9.48 -23.99 -1.55
C GLN A 337 10.26 -22.75 -2.00
N CYS A 338 9.60 -21.59 -2.13
CA CYS A 338 10.26 -20.35 -2.50
C CYS A 338 11.24 -19.88 -1.40
N VAL A 339 10.84 -19.94 -0.13
CA VAL A 339 11.70 -19.58 1.00
C VAL A 339 12.95 -20.48 1.06
N GLU A 340 12.78 -21.81 0.90
CA GLU A 340 13.90 -22.74 0.91
C GLU A 340 14.88 -22.47 -0.26
N ALA A 341 14.37 -22.20 -1.46
CA ALA A 341 15.17 -21.93 -2.63
C ALA A 341 15.96 -20.62 -2.55
N LEU A 342 15.47 -19.65 -1.76
CA LEU A 342 16.09 -18.33 -1.57
C LEU A 342 17.09 -18.29 -0.40
N LYS A 343 17.29 -19.38 0.32
CA LYS A 343 18.28 -19.41 1.40
C LYS A 343 19.66 -18.97 0.92
N GLY A 344 20.22 -17.98 1.62
CA GLY A 344 21.54 -17.39 1.32
C GLY A 344 21.53 -16.25 0.28
N LEU A 345 20.38 -15.90 -0.30
CA LEU A 345 20.28 -14.83 -1.31
C LEU A 345 19.76 -13.48 -0.76
N ASP A 346 19.45 -13.40 0.51
CA ASP A 346 18.91 -12.19 1.15
C ASP A 346 17.76 -11.50 0.37
N VAL A 347 16.84 -12.30 -0.16
CA VAL A 347 15.65 -11.85 -0.90
C VAL A 347 14.40 -12.29 -0.15
N PRO A 348 13.56 -11.37 0.37
CA PRO A 348 12.36 -11.71 1.11
C PRO A 348 11.26 -12.27 0.19
N VAL A 349 10.40 -13.11 0.80
CA VAL A 349 9.20 -13.66 0.18
C VAL A 349 7.97 -12.92 0.70
N ILE A 350 7.11 -12.50 -0.22
CA ILE A 350 5.79 -11.91 0.05
C ILE A 350 4.74 -12.98 -0.27
N ALA A 351 3.99 -13.45 0.74
CA ALA A 351 2.90 -14.40 0.53
C ALA A 351 1.64 -13.68 0.04
N ASP A 352 1.31 -13.84 -1.25
CA ASP A 352 0.22 -13.14 -1.92
C ASP A 352 -0.97 -14.06 -2.17
N GLY A 353 -2.07 -13.79 -1.49
CA GLY A 353 -3.35 -14.49 -1.65
C GLY A 353 -3.54 -15.71 -0.76
N GLY A 354 -4.80 -16.21 -0.74
CA GLY A 354 -5.22 -17.37 0.03
C GLY A 354 -5.51 -17.08 1.50
N ILE A 355 -5.20 -15.91 2.01
CA ILE A 355 -5.48 -15.49 3.40
C ILE A 355 -6.97 -15.17 3.51
N GLN A 356 -7.65 -15.89 4.40
CA GLN A 356 -9.08 -15.75 4.67
C GLN A 356 -9.34 -15.32 6.11
N GLU A 357 -8.49 -15.77 7.04
CA GLU A 357 -8.62 -15.53 8.47
C GLU A 357 -7.32 -14.93 9.04
N PRO A 358 -7.38 -14.21 10.17
CA PRO A 358 -6.17 -13.65 10.79
C PRO A 358 -5.10 -14.69 11.13
N GLY A 359 -5.49 -15.93 11.44
CA GLY A 359 -4.57 -17.04 11.73
C GLY A 359 -3.72 -17.44 10.53
N ASP A 360 -4.22 -17.26 9.30
CA ASP A 360 -3.49 -17.57 8.07
C ASP A 360 -2.26 -16.67 7.90
N ILE A 361 -2.34 -15.43 8.37
CA ILE A 361 -1.20 -14.48 8.41
C ILE A 361 -0.07 -15.08 9.23
N SER A 362 -0.38 -15.60 10.45
CA SER A 362 0.61 -16.22 11.31
C SER A 362 1.22 -17.47 10.69
N ILE A 363 0.42 -18.28 10.02
CA ILE A 363 0.90 -19.48 9.31
C ILE A 363 1.81 -19.10 8.14
N ALA A 364 1.45 -18.07 7.34
CA ALA A 364 2.28 -17.59 6.24
C ALA A 364 3.65 -17.10 6.73
N ILE A 365 3.67 -16.29 7.80
CA ILE A 365 4.91 -15.79 8.42
C ILE A 365 5.72 -16.95 9.01
N ALA A 366 5.10 -17.87 9.78
CA ALA A 366 5.77 -19.03 10.34
C ALA A 366 6.39 -19.94 9.26
N THR A 367 5.73 -20.06 8.10
CA THR A 367 6.23 -20.82 6.95
C THR A 367 7.53 -20.20 6.40
N GLY A 368 7.73 -18.91 6.56
CA GLY A 368 8.95 -18.19 6.20
C GLY A 368 8.74 -16.92 5.37
N ALA A 369 7.49 -16.56 5.06
CA ALA A 369 7.21 -15.30 4.40
C ALA A 369 7.66 -14.12 5.29
N SER A 370 8.27 -13.10 4.67
CA SER A 370 8.63 -11.87 5.36
C SER A 370 7.44 -10.93 5.51
N SER A 371 6.48 -11.01 4.60
CA SER A 371 5.23 -10.24 4.67
C SER A 371 4.10 -10.97 3.93
N VAL A 372 2.88 -10.52 4.17
CA VAL A 372 1.69 -11.00 3.48
C VAL A 372 1.08 -9.88 2.64
N MET A 373 0.57 -10.24 1.45
CA MET A 373 -0.20 -9.33 0.62
C MET A 373 -1.67 -9.71 0.66
N MET A 374 -2.51 -8.74 1.01
CA MET A 374 -3.93 -8.94 1.25
C MET A 374 -4.78 -8.21 0.21
N GLY A 375 -5.68 -8.94 -0.46
CA GLY A 375 -6.71 -8.40 -1.34
C GLY A 375 -8.08 -8.42 -0.66
N ASN A 376 -8.72 -9.59 -0.61
CA ASN A 376 -10.07 -9.77 -0.04
C ASN A 376 -10.20 -9.27 1.41
N MET A 377 -9.18 -9.51 2.23
CA MET A 377 -9.17 -9.08 3.62
C MET A 377 -9.34 -7.57 3.76
N LEU A 378 -8.79 -6.78 2.83
CA LEU A 378 -8.83 -5.31 2.83
C LEU A 378 -9.91 -4.74 1.89
N ALA A 379 -10.37 -5.50 0.91
CA ALA A 379 -11.46 -5.10 0.05
C ALA A 379 -12.76 -4.89 0.87
N GLY A 380 -13.61 -3.96 0.45
CA GLY A 380 -14.85 -3.62 1.16
C GLY A 380 -14.66 -2.63 2.32
N THR A 381 -13.43 -2.20 2.62
CA THR A 381 -13.19 -1.14 3.62
C THR A 381 -13.45 0.25 3.04
N SER A 382 -13.58 1.27 3.89
CA SER A 382 -13.77 2.66 3.47
C SER A 382 -12.61 3.18 2.64
N GLU A 383 -11.38 2.73 2.92
CA GLU A 383 -10.16 3.16 2.25
C GLU A 383 -9.88 2.45 0.92
N ALA A 384 -10.57 1.32 0.66
CA ALA A 384 -10.52 0.67 -0.65
C ALA A 384 -11.27 1.53 -1.69
N PRO A 385 -10.81 1.56 -2.97
CA PRO A 385 -11.51 2.29 -4.04
C PRO A 385 -12.96 1.84 -4.26
N GLY A 386 -13.75 2.70 -4.87
CA GLY A 386 -15.15 2.47 -5.21
C GLY A 386 -16.15 2.91 -4.13
N ASN A 387 -17.38 3.11 -4.55
CA ASN A 387 -18.47 3.61 -3.71
C ASN A 387 -19.11 2.48 -2.90
N VAL A 388 -19.62 2.83 -1.72
CA VAL A 388 -20.51 1.96 -0.93
C VAL A 388 -21.89 1.96 -1.59
N ILE A 389 -22.42 0.77 -1.84
CA ILE A 389 -23.74 0.54 -2.45
C ILE A 389 -24.66 0.03 -1.35
N GLN A 390 -25.80 0.70 -1.16
CA GLN A 390 -26.85 0.26 -0.25
C GLN A 390 -27.77 -0.71 -1.00
N LEU A 391 -27.99 -1.91 -0.42
CA LEU A 391 -28.92 -2.89 -0.95
C LEU A 391 -30.32 -2.71 -0.36
N ALA A 392 -31.32 -3.30 -1.00
CA ALA A 392 -32.73 -3.18 -0.58
C ALA A 392 -33.02 -3.81 0.80
N ASP A 393 -32.18 -4.74 1.25
CA ASP A 393 -32.26 -5.37 2.58
C ASP A 393 -31.58 -4.54 3.69
N GLY A 394 -31.06 -3.34 3.35
CA GLY A 394 -30.37 -2.46 4.28
C GLY A 394 -28.87 -2.75 4.45
N SER A 395 -28.35 -3.82 3.85
CA SER A 395 -26.92 -4.12 3.90
C SER A 395 -26.12 -3.19 2.96
N SER A 396 -24.85 -2.99 3.28
CA SER A 396 -23.93 -2.18 2.49
C SER A 396 -22.86 -3.06 1.86
N VAL A 397 -22.57 -2.85 0.58
CA VAL A 397 -21.55 -3.62 -0.16
C VAL A 397 -20.65 -2.69 -0.97
N LYS A 398 -19.49 -3.22 -1.37
CA LYS A 398 -18.61 -2.60 -2.39
C LYS A 398 -18.35 -3.60 -3.52
N LEU A 399 -18.03 -3.09 -4.70
CA LEU A 399 -17.57 -3.93 -5.80
C LEU A 399 -16.17 -4.47 -5.48
N TYR A 400 -15.95 -5.73 -5.80
CA TYR A 400 -14.66 -6.41 -5.70
C TYR A 400 -14.44 -7.26 -6.94
N ARG A 401 -13.35 -7.00 -7.68
CA ARG A 401 -13.06 -7.74 -8.91
C ARG A 401 -11.60 -8.18 -9.00
N GLY A 402 -11.41 -9.36 -9.59
CA GLY A 402 -10.08 -9.82 -9.97
C GLY A 402 -9.52 -9.02 -11.15
N MET A 403 -8.22 -8.78 -11.16
CA MET A 403 -7.56 -8.11 -12.29
C MET A 403 -7.63 -8.90 -13.59
N GLY A 404 -7.94 -10.21 -13.53
CA GLY A 404 -8.24 -11.07 -14.69
C GLY A 404 -9.73 -11.21 -15.00
N SER A 405 -10.61 -10.44 -14.37
CA SER A 405 -12.05 -10.50 -14.64
C SER A 405 -12.40 -9.88 -16.00
N PRO A 406 -13.53 -10.25 -16.62
CA PRO A 406 -13.95 -9.71 -17.92
C PRO A 406 -14.00 -8.19 -17.95
N SER A 407 -14.51 -7.52 -16.90
CA SER A 407 -14.54 -6.06 -16.84
C SER A 407 -13.15 -5.46 -16.68
N ALA A 408 -12.31 -6.01 -15.80
CA ALA A 408 -10.95 -5.54 -15.63
C ALA A 408 -10.14 -5.64 -16.95
N LEU A 409 -10.29 -6.75 -17.68
CA LEU A 409 -9.66 -6.94 -18.99
C LEU A 409 -10.20 -5.97 -20.06
N ARG A 410 -11.49 -5.62 -20.01
CA ARG A 410 -12.07 -4.62 -20.90
C ARG A 410 -11.57 -3.21 -20.58
N ASP A 411 -11.53 -2.85 -19.30
CA ASP A 411 -11.34 -1.47 -18.85
C ASP A 411 -9.86 -1.09 -18.72
N SER A 412 -8.94 -2.07 -18.47
CA SER A 412 -7.53 -1.81 -18.19
C SER A 412 -6.58 -2.45 -19.18
N ALA A 413 -5.73 -1.64 -19.81
CA ALA A 413 -4.64 -2.13 -20.67
C ALA A 413 -3.60 -2.93 -19.85
N ALA A 414 -3.31 -2.51 -18.61
CA ALA A 414 -2.40 -3.23 -17.73
C ALA A 414 -2.94 -4.61 -17.33
N ALA A 415 -4.26 -4.73 -17.08
CA ALA A 415 -4.91 -6.01 -16.85
C ALA A 415 -4.76 -6.95 -18.06
N ARG A 416 -5.02 -6.46 -19.27
CA ARG A 416 -4.81 -7.25 -20.51
C ARG A 416 -3.36 -7.70 -20.65
N LYS A 417 -2.39 -6.85 -20.37
CA LYS A 417 -0.96 -7.20 -20.42
C LYS A 417 -0.57 -8.23 -19.34
N ARG A 418 -1.14 -8.14 -18.15
CA ARG A 418 -0.91 -9.09 -17.07
C ARG A 418 -1.33 -10.52 -17.43
N TYR A 419 -2.43 -10.69 -18.16
CA TYR A 419 -3.05 -11.98 -18.49
C TYR A 419 -2.92 -12.40 -19.97
N GLY A 420 -2.60 -11.48 -20.86
CA GLY A 420 -2.62 -11.71 -22.32
C GLY A 420 -1.28 -11.44 -22.98
N VAL A 421 -0.21 -12.05 -22.51
CA VAL A 421 1.14 -11.79 -22.95
C VAL A 421 1.33 -12.12 -24.45
N GLY A 422 1.42 -11.09 -25.30
CA GLY A 422 1.84 -11.21 -26.70
C GLY A 422 0.85 -11.87 -27.65
N GLY A 423 -0.41 -12.08 -27.25
CA GLY A 423 -1.42 -12.76 -28.07
C GLY A 423 -2.24 -11.83 -28.95
N ILE A 424 -2.60 -12.31 -30.14
CA ILE A 424 -3.63 -11.72 -30.98
C ILE A 424 -4.99 -12.24 -30.45
N GLY A 425 -5.81 -11.34 -29.88
CA GLY A 425 -7.12 -11.68 -29.34
C GLY A 425 -7.34 -11.17 -27.91
N GLN A 426 -8.51 -11.43 -27.37
CA GLN A 426 -8.79 -11.14 -25.95
C GLN A 426 -8.14 -12.19 -25.05
N PRO A 427 -7.49 -11.79 -23.94
CA PRO A 427 -6.93 -12.75 -23.01
C PRO A 427 -8.04 -13.59 -22.35
N LEU A 428 -7.71 -14.83 -21.98
CA LEU A 428 -8.59 -15.68 -21.18
C LEU A 428 -8.90 -14.97 -19.85
N ALA A 429 -10.16 -14.93 -19.47
CA ALA A 429 -10.55 -14.42 -18.16
C ALA A 429 -10.14 -15.42 -17.07
N GLU A 430 -9.33 -14.97 -16.11
CA GLU A 430 -8.83 -15.76 -14.99
C GLU A 430 -9.28 -15.18 -13.64
N GLY A 431 -10.45 -14.55 -13.63
CA GLY A 431 -11.03 -13.95 -12.42
C GLY A 431 -12.49 -13.63 -12.58
N VAL A 432 -13.15 -13.45 -11.46
CA VAL A 432 -14.56 -13.07 -11.38
C VAL A 432 -14.75 -11.71 -10.74
N GLU A 433 -15.97 -11.20 -10.86
CA GLU A 433 -16.46 -9.99 -10.24
C GLU A 433 -17.51 -10.36 -9.21
N ALA A 434 -17.49 -9.68 -8.06
CA ALA A 434 -18.43 -9.91 -6.98
C ALA A 434 -18.70 -8.59 -6.22
N THR A 435 -19.68 -8.60 -5.36
CA THR A 435 -19.81 -7.64 -4.28
C THR A 435 -19.28 -8.26 -2.99
N ILE A 436 -18.69 -7.42 -2.15
CA ILE A 436 -18.22 -7.79 -0.83
C ILE A 436 -18.88 -6.89 0.21
N ALA A 437 -19.22 -7.45 1.37
CA ALA A 437 -19.79 -6.66 2.45
C ALA A 437 -18.89 -5.47 2.81
N TYR A 438 -19.50 -4.31 3.04
CA TYR A 438 -18.79 -3.15 3.57
C TYR A 438 -18.33 -3.43 4.99
N LYS A 439 -17.04 -3.20 5.26
CA LYS A 439 -16.36 -3.63 6.49
C LYS A 439 -16.00 -2.47 7.43
N GLY A 440 -16.34 -1.22 7.08
CA GLY A 440 -15.91 -0.05 7.85
C GLY A 440 -14.45 0.32 7.61
N SER A 441 -13.78 0.86 8.61
CA SER A 441 -12.38 1.33 8.48
C SER A 441 -11.38 0.17 8.44
N VAL A 442 -10.41 0.27 7.56
CA VAL A 442 -9.28 -0.68 7.47
C VAL A 442 -8.43 -0.67 8.75
N THR A 443 -8.38 0.46 9.47
CA THR A 443 -7.58 0.59 10.70
C THR A 443 -8.05 -0.39 11.78
N GLU A 444 -9.37 -0.55 11.96
CA GLU A 444 -9.93 -1.52 12.92
C GLU A 444 -9.56 -2.95 12.57
N MET A 445 -9.57 -3.28 11.28
CA MET A 445 -9.18 -4.60 10.79
C MET A 445 -7.68 -4.86 10.99
N LEU A 446 -6.83 -3.89 10.66
CA LEU A 446 -5.38 -4.00 10.86
C LEU A 446 -5.02 -4.15 12.34
N ASP A 447 -5.72 -3.45 13.23
CA ASP A 447 -5.56 -3.60 14.67
C ASP A 447 -5.91 -5.04 15.12
N HIS A 448 -7.01 -5.58 14.63
CA HIS A 448 -7.41 -6.97 14.89
C HIS A 448 -6.35 -7.96 14.38
N TYR A 449 -5.88 -7.80 13.15
CA TYR A 449 -4.86 -8.70 12.56
C TYR A 449 -3.53 -8.62 13.30
N THR A 450 -3.13 -7.43 13.73
CA THR A 450 -1.94 -7.22 14.56
C THR A 450 -2.06 -7.95 15.89
N LYS A 451 -3.18 -7.80 16.59
CA LYS A 451 -3.45 -8.49 17.86
C LYS A 451 -3.43 -10.01 17.68
N ALA A 452 -4.01 -10.51 16.59
CA ALA A 452 -4.02 -11.93 16.28
C ALA A 452 -2.61 -12.48 16.02
N LEU A 453 -1.79 -11.79 15.21
CA LEU A 453 -0.41 -12.17 14.93
C LEU A 453 0.43 -12.18 16.20
N ARG A 454 0.41 -11.10 16.99
CA ARG A 454 1.16 -10.99 18.25
C ARG A 454 0.73 -12.06 19.25
N LYS A 455 -0.57 -12.36 19.34
CA LYS A 455 -1.11 -13.41 20.20
C LYS A 455 -0.62 -14.80 19.77
N SER A 456 -0.63 -15.07 18.47
CA SER A 456 -0.12 -16.33 17.91
C SER A 456 1.38 -16.50 18.23
N MET A 457 2.19 -15.48 18.03
CA MET A 457 3.61 -15.50 18.34
C MET A 457 3.87 -15.69 19.86
N SER A 458 3.09 -15.01 20.68
CA SER A 458 3.12 -15.19 22.15
C SER A 458 2.81 -16.66 22.55
N TYR A 459 1.81 -17.32 21.94
CA TYR A 459 1.49 -18.72 22.23
C TYR A 459 2.59 -19.71 21.86
N ILE A 460 3.52 -19.30 21.00
CA ILE A 460 4.67 -20.12 20.59
C ILE A 460 5.93 -19.75 21.39
N GLY A 461 5.90 -18.63 22.15
CA GLY A 461 7.07 -18.07 22.84
C GLY A 461 8.04 -17.37 21.90
N ALA A 462 7.55 -16.81 20.78
CA ALA A 462 8.36 -16.11 19.81
C ALA A 462 8.30 -14.60 20.05
N ALA A 463 9.43 -14.01 20.44
CA ALA A 463 9.54 -12.57 20.68
C ALA A 463 9.63 -11.74 19.40
N ASP A 464 10.02 -12.35 18.29
CA ASP A 464 10.19 -11.72 16.97
C ASP A 464 9.85 -12.69 15.82
N ILE A 465 9.76 -12.13 14.61
CA ILE A 465 9.42 -12.91 13.39
C ILE A 465 10.46 -14.00 13.10
N ALA A 466 11.74 -13.72 13.29
CA ALA A 466 12.80 -14.70 13.04
C ALA A 466 12.68 -15.91 13.96
N THR A 467 12.42 -15.67 15.25
CA THR A 467 12.14 -16.71 16.23
C THR A 467 10.87 -17.47 15.89
N HIS A 468 9.79 -16.77 15.48
CA HIS A 468 8.55 -17.40 15.03
C HIS A 468 8.79 -18.36 13.86
N GLN A 469 9.50 -17.91 12.83
CA GLN A 469 9.86 -18.74 11.67
C GLN A 469 10.74 -19.93 12.02
N LYS A 470 11.62 -19.80 13.01
CA LYS A 470 12.58 -20.84 13.41
C LYS A 470 11.97 -21.89 14.31
N THR A 471 11.12 -21.49 15.26
CA THR A 471 10.68 -22.35 16.37
C THR A 471 9.32 -22.97 16.18
N THR A 472 8.51 -22.48 15.23
CA THR A 472 7.16 -23.01 14.97
C THR A 472 7.20 -24.47 14.55
N ARG A 473 6.29 -25.23 15.13
CA ARG A 473 5.98 -26.61 14.77
C ARG A 473 4.60 -26.69 14.15
N PHE A 474 4.44 -27.60 13.20
CA PHE A 474 3.22 -27.74 12.43
C PHE A 474 2.55 -29.10 12.62
N TYR A 475 1.23 -29.08 12.61
CA TYR A 475 0.37 -30.24 12.37
C TYR A 475 -0.22 -30.15 10.96
N ARG A 476 -0.33 -31.28 10.27
CA ARG A 476 -1.33 -31.46 9.24
C ARG A 476 -2.65 -31.83 9.90
N ILE A 477 -3.72 -31.11 9.60
CA ILE A 477 -5.07 -31.42 10.13
C ILE A 477 -5.96 -32.11 9.10
N THR A 478 -6.99 -32.73 9.57
CA THR A 478 -8.04 -33.38 8.75
C THR A 478 -9.18 -32.38 8.48
N ASN A 479 -10.08 -32.72 7.55
CA ASN A 479 -11.29 -31.91 7.36
C ASN A 479 -12.14 -31.85 8.65
N ALA A 480 -12.18 -32.90 9.48
CA ALA A 480 -12.84 -32.87 10.78
C ALA A 480 -12.17 -31.83 11.73
N GLY A 481 -10.83 -31.83 11.79
CA GLY A 481 -10.10 -30.84 12.56
C GLY A 481 -10.28 -29.37 12.03
N MET A 482 -10.53 -29.22 10.73
CA MET A 482 -10.89 -27.92 10.17
C MET A 482 -12.31 -27.47 10.57
N VAL A 483 -13.27 -28.40 10.59
CA VAL A 483 -14.63 -28.13 11.08
C VAL A 483 -14.62 -27.79 12.57
N GLU A 484 -13.88 -28.55 13.39
CA GLU A 484 -13.66 -28.24 14.82
C GLU A 484 -13.05 -26.86 15.08
N SER A 485 -12.21 -26.37 14.16
CA SER A 485 -11.57 -25.05 14.27
C SER A 485 -12.52 -23.90 14.06
N ARG A 486 -13.75 -24.11 13.59
CA ARG A 486 -14.79 -23.10 13.38
C ARG A 486 -15.74 -23.06 14.59
N THR A 487 -16.38 -21.90 14.76
CA THR A 487 -17.49 -21.82 15.72
C THR A 487 -18.59 -22.77 15.29
N HIS A 488 -19.10 -23.57 16.21
CA HIS A 488 -20.16 -24.55 16.00
C HIS A 488 -21.12 -24.52 17.18
N ASP A 489 -22.31 -25.05 16.98
CA ASP A 489 -23.40 -25.17 17.98
C ASP A 489 -23.94 -23.81 18.49
N ILE A 490 -23.85 -22.74 17.67
CA ILE A 490 -24.40 -21.39 17.95
C ILE A 490 -25.19 -20.86 16.76
#